data_48e1701f430f0cf20dd5289e97cd7ab6
#
_entry.id   48e1701f430f0cf20dd5289e97cd7ab6
#
_cell.length_a   1.000
_cell.length_b   1.000
_cell.length_c   1.000
_cell.angle_alpha   90.00
_cell.angle_beta   90.00
_cell.angle_gamma   90.00
#
_symmetry.space_group_name_H-M   'P 1'
#
loop_
_entity.id
_entity.type
_entity.pdbx_description
1 polymer ?
#
loop_
_entity_poly.entity_id
_entity_poly.type
_entity_poly.pdbx_seq_one_letter_code
_entity_poly.pdbx_strand_id
1 'polypeptide(L)'
;MMKAVHTFALGLVSLAAQAQVDSTNTGKLIISGYIDSYYLTALNRPKSGNLLGVDQLAGRAFDRLPDQFALGLVQTKFAYSNRKSDLVVDLTFGPNAELGNFGNTTGAFNLYRPASPYASALYGTSAAIKQAYFTYRIVPKLSVTVGQFGTHIGYEVIDAPLNYNYSLSNLFNNGPFYHIGLKATYAFNDKVALMLGVVNNWDNLTDDNKQKSLIGQLALKPLPTWSVYLNWVGGHGDDTYLSGLVKAGTLPIEFDNYQRNLFDLTTTYQVTPKFFMGLNAAYGWYHFSTSEAAQTDAISALFRSTSPSWGGAALYANYAFTDVLGLGVRYEHFEDKNGVRYLRTVNNSLTITAPVTLAAGKLQVKPEFRLDVAPNDYYEDASGLGTARQSTLGVAFIYKY
;
A
#
# COMPACT_ATOMS: atom_id res chain seq x y z
N MET A 1 17.85 -32.84 -5.07
CA MET A 1 17.27 -32.13 -3.91
C MET A 1 17.53 -30.65 -4.10
N MET A 2 16.65 -29.96 -4.79
CA MET A 2 16.73 -28.51 -5.00
C MET A 2 16.04 -27.84 -3.81
N LYS A 3 16.82 -27.11 -3.00
CA LYS A 3 16.31 -26.28 -1.91
C LYS A 3 15.50 -25.13 -2.52
N ALA A 4 14.20 -25.10 -2.28
CA ALA A 4 13.37 -23.95 -2.59
C ALA A 4 13.80 -22.81 -1.65
N VAL A 5 14.62 -21.91 -2.16
CA VAL A 5 14.87 -20.63 -1.54
C VAL A 5 13.57 -19.83 -1.73
N HIS A 6 12.83 -19.59 -0.65
CA HIS A 6 11.68 -18.70 -0.66
C HIS A 6 12.21 -17.27 -0.88
N THR A 7 12.35 -16.90 -2.13
CA THR A 7 12.60 -15.51 -2.51
C THR A 7 11.28 -14.76 -2.26
N PHE A 8 11.22 -13.98 -1.21
CA PHE A 8 10.16 -13.01 -0.99
C PHE A 8 10.23 -11.99 -2.14
N ALA A 9 9.39 -12.20 -3.14
CA ALA A 9 9.13 -11.19 -4.14
C ALA A 9 8.18 -10.16 -3.50
N LEU A 10 8.75 -9.15 -2.87
CA LEU A 10 8.08 -7.85 -2.80
C LEU A 10 7.59 -7.54 -4.21
N GLY A 11 6.40 -6.93 -4.36
CA GLY A 11 5.77 -6.57 -5.64
C GLY A 11 6.57 -5.57 -6.49
N LEU A 12 7.85 -5.61 -6.34
CA LEU A 12 8.89 -4.89 -7.04
C LEU A 12 9.10 -5.57 -8.37
N VAL A 13 9.12 -4.81 -9.42
CA VAL A 13 9.53 -5.23 -10.75
C VAL A 13 10.73 -6.17 -10.59
N SER A 14 10.49 -7.47 -10.72
CA SER A 14 11.59 -8.43 -10.72
C SER A 14 12.50 -8.07 -11.87
N LEU A 15 13.70 -7.58 -11.57
CA LEU A 15 14.76 -7.33 -12.55
C LEU A 15 15.22 -8.60 -13.28
N ALA A 16 14.64 -9.74 -12.96
CA ALA A 16 14.90 -10.99 -13.64
C ALA A 16 13.78 -12.01 -13.40
N ALA A 17 12.63 -11.81 -14.01
CA ALA A 17 11.99 -12.96 -14.60
C ALA A 17 12.68 -13.17 -15.95
N GLN A 18 13.89 -13.66 -15.97
CA GLN A 18 14.36 -14.46 -17.08
C GLN A 18 13.54 -15.75 -17.01
N ALA A 19 12.31 -15.67 -17.54
CA ALA A 19 11.61 -16.85 -17.95
C ALA A 19 12.57 -17.57 -18.90
N GLN A 20 12.95 -18.77 -18.54
CA GLN A 20 13.65 -19.68 -19.45
C GLN A 20 12.82 -19.68 -20.73
N VAL A 21 13.36 -19.08 -21.79
CA VAL A 21 12.68 -18.89 -23.05
C VAL A 21 12.49 -20.27 -23.64
N ASP A 22 11.31 -20.84 -23.48
CA ASP A 22 10.88 -21.97 -24.27
C ASP A 22 10.90 -21.51 -25.74
N SER A 23 11.57 -22.26 -26.60
CA SER A 23 11.78 -21.95 -28.02
C SER A 23 10.48 -21.99 -28.84
N THR A 24 9.37 -22.43 -28.25
CA THR A 24 8.02 -22.38 -28.82
C THR A 24 7.39 -21.05 -28.42
N ASN A 25 6.89 -20.29 -29.39
CA ASN A 25 6.27 -18.95 -29.24
C ASN A 25 4.90 -18.99 -28.49
N THR A 26 4.66 -20.05 -27.72
CA THR A 26 3.45 -20.27 -26.93
C THR A 26 3.62 -19.64 -25.55
N GLY A 27 2.82 -18.59 -25.29
CA GLY A 27 2.81 -17.94 -23.99
C GLY A 27 2.32 -18.87 -22.89
N LYS A 28 2.73 -18.57 -21.64
CA LYS A 28 2.31 -19.30 -20.45
C LYS A 28 1.29 -18.48 -19.65
N LEU A 29 0.13 -19.07 -19.37
CA LEU A 29 -0.85 -18.54 -18.43
C LEU A 29 -0.67 -19.21 -17.06
N ILE A 30 -0.59 -18.41 -16.02
CA ILE A 30 -0.59 -18.85 -14.61
C ILE A 30 -1.82 -18.25 -13.96
N ILE A 31 -2.62 -19.11 -13.32
CA ILE A 31 -3.72 -18.71 -12.46
C ILE A 31 -3.31 -19.00 -11.02
N SER A 32 -3.47 -18.01 -10.15
CA SER A 32 -3.13 -18.12 -8.73
C SER A 32 -4.06 -17.24 -7.91
N GLY A 33 -4.09 -17.47 -6.62
CA GLY A 33 -4.90 -16.65 -5.74
C GLY A 33 -4.77 -17.08 -4.29
N TYR A 34 -5.51 -16.39 -3.43
CA TYR A 34 -5.58 -16.72 -2.02
C TYR A 34 -6.88 -16.21 -1.40
N ILE A 35 -7.19 -16.75 -0.24
CA ILE A 35 -8.22 -16.26 0.67
C ILE A 35 -7.53 -16.00 2.00
N ASP A 36 -7.78 -14.85 2.62
CA ASP A 36 -7.37 -14.58 3.99
C ASP A 36 -8.58 -14.25 4.88
N SER A 37 -8.52 -14.73 6.11
CA SER A 37 -9.47 -14.42 7.18
C SER A 37 -8.68 -14.23 8.46
N TYR A 38 -9.18 -13.41 9.35
CA TYR A 38 -8.50 -13.14 10.60
C TYR A 38 -9.48 -13.01 11.77
N TYR A 39 -8.94 -13.20 12.97
CA TYR A 39 -9.54 -12.80 14.23
C TYR A 39 -8.52 -11.97 14.99
N LEU A 40 -8.92 -10.85 15.53
CA LEU A 40 -8.09 -10.08 16.44
C LEU A 40 -8.92 -9.55 17.61
N THR A 41 -8.28 -9.32 18.75
CA THR A 41 -8.86 -8.67 19.92
C THR A 41 -8.07 -7.43 20.28
N ALA A 42 -8.77 -6.36 20.66
CA ALA A 42 -8.19 -5.14 21.17
C ALA A 42 -8.05 -5.23 22.70
N LEU A 43 -6.83 -5.21 23.21
CA LEU A 43 -6.60 -5.35 24.66
C LEU A 43 -7.02 -4.09 25.44
N ASN A 44 -7.04 -2.92 24.81
CA ASN A 44 -7.58 -1.67 25.36
C ASN A 44 -9.11 -1.55 25.28
N ARG A 45 -9.80 -2.45 24.51
CA ARG A 45 -11.27 -2.53 24.40
C ARG A 45 -11.94 -1.17 24.15
N PRO A 46 -11.62 -0.46 23.04
CA PRO A 46 -12.20 0.84 22.75
C PRO A 46 -13.72 0.76 22.65
N LYS A 47 -14.43 1.76 23.16
CA LYS A 47 -15.90 1.83 23.11
C LYS A 47 -16.44 2.58 21.91
N SER A 48 -15.65 3.50 21.32
CA SER A 48 -16.12 4.30 20.21
C SER A 48 -16.32 3.44 18.96
N GLY A 49 -17.56 3.20 18.66
CA GLY A 49 -17.96 2.70 17.34
C GLY A 49 -17.86 3.82 16.30
N ASN A 50 -17.66 3.43 15.05
CA ASN A 50 -17.88 4.34 13.94
C ASN A 50 -19.38 4.66 13.77
N LEU A 51 -19.72 5.48 12.74
CA LEU A 51 -21.10 5.80 12.35
C LEU A 51 -22.02 4.57 12.14
N LEU A 52 -21.45 3.37 12.03
CA LEU A 52 -22.17 2.09 11.87
C LEU A 52 -22.33 1.32 13.19
N GLY A 53 -21.86 1.88 14.32
CA GLY A 53 -21.95 1.25 15.64
C GLY A 53 -21.02 0.04 15.83
N VAL A 54 -19.99 -0.09 14.99
CA VAL A 54 -18.98 -1.16 15.11
C VAL A 54 -17.71 -0.56 15.64
N ASP A 55 -17.17 -1.12 16.73
CA ASP A 55 -15.88 -0.71 17.28
C ASP A 55 -14.78 -0.87 16.22
N GLN A 56 -13.95 0.15 16.07
CA GLN A 56 -12.84 0.14 15.12
C GLN A 56 -11.55 0.60 15.80
N LEU A 57 -10.46 -0.01 15.36
CA LEU A 57 -9.13 0.39 15.80
C LEU A 57 -8.73 1.72 15.18
N ALA A 58 -8.39 2.70 15.99
CA ALA A 58 -7.93 3.99 15.52
C ALA A 58 -6.59 3.87 14.76
N GLY A 59 -6.43 4.66 13.69
CA GLY A 59 -5.21 4.69 12.91
C GLY A 59 -4.92 3.45 12.06
N ARG A 60 -5.81 2.44 12.04
CA ARG A 60 -5.69 1.24 11.20
C ARG A 60 -6.52 1.38 9.93
N ALA A 61 -6.06 0.83 8.82
CA ALA A 61 -6.80 0.86 7.55
C ALA A 61 -7.48 -0.48 7.23
N PHE A 62 -6.83 -1.61 7.43
CA PHE A 62 -7.29 -2.92 6.96
C PHE A 62 -7.76 -3.84 8.08
N ASP A 63 -7.00 -4.01 9.14
CA ASP A 63 -7.30 -4.84 10.31
C ASP A 63 -8.02 -4.03 11.40
N ARG A 64 -9.20 -3.49 11.09
CA ARG A 64 -9.88 -2.48 11.93
C ARG A 64 -10.92 -3.03 12.88
N LEU A 65 -11.39 -4.25 12.65
CA LEU A 65 -12.57 -4.82 13.32
C LEU A 65 -12.14 -5.79 14.42
N PRO A 66 -12.01 -5.34 15.69
CA PRO A 66 -11.67 -6.22 16.79
C PRO A 66 -12.84 -7.12 17.23
N ASP A 67 -12.50 -8.16 17.98
CA ASP A 67 -13.41 -9.08 18.67
C ASP A 67 -14.39 -9.83 17.78
N GLN A 68 -14.01 -10.05 16.50
CA GLN A 68 -14.79 -10.81 15.56
C GLN A 68 -13.92 -11.52 14.52
N PHE A 69 -14.46 -12.59 13.92
CA PHE A 69 -13.89 -13.15 12.70
C PHE A 69 -14.21 -12.24 11.52
N ALA A 70 -13.20 -11.92 10.75
CA ALA A 70 -13.33 -11.05 9.59
C ALA A 70 -12.71 -11.70 8.35
N LEU A 71 -13.36 -11.52 7.21
CA LEU A 71 -12.76 -11.77 5.91
C LEU A 71 -11.84 -10.62 5.57
N GLY A 72 -10.60 -10.89 5.17
CA GLY A 72 -9.69 -9.90 4.66
C GLY A 72 -9.88 -9.70 3.15
N LEU A 73 -9.30 -10.59 2.36
CA LEU A 73 -9.29 -10.47 0.90
C LEU A 73 -9.37 -11.84 0.23
N VAL A 74 -10.14 -11.89 -0.86
CA VAL A 74 -10.18 -13.03 -1.80
C VAL A 74 -9.58 -12.55 -3.11
N GLN A 75 -8.56 -13.26 -3.62
CA GLN A 75 -7.86 -12.89 -4.85
C GLN A 75 -7.90 -14.00 -5.88
N THR A 76 -8.06 -13.62 -7.14
CA THR A 76 -7.75 -14.46 -8.29
C THR A 76 -6.96 -13.65 -9.32
N LYS A 77 -5.76 -14.12 -9.62
CA LYS A 77 -4.82 -13.46 -10.53
C LYS A 77 -4.56 -14.32 -11.75
N PHE A 78 -4.72 -13.73 -12.91
CA PHE A 78 -4.37 -14.26 -14.21
C PHE A 78 -3.11 -13.55 -14.69
N ALA A 79 -2.03 -14.29 -14.90
CA ALA A 79 -0.76 -13.77 -15.39
C ALA A 79 -0.36 -14.54 -16.66
N TYR A 80 -0.43 -13.88 -17.81
CA TYR A 80 0.04 -14.41 -19.07
C TYR A 80 1.38 -13.77 -19.43
N SER A 81 2.33 -14.57 -19.87
CA SER A 81 3.64 -14.09 -20.31
C SER A 81 4.10 -14.82 -21.55
N ASN A 82 4.64 -14.08 -22.51
CA ASN A 82 5.35 -14.60 -23.66
C ASN A 82 6.67 -13.84 -23.86
N ARG A 83 7.40 -14.13 -24.93
CA ARG A 83 8.72 -13.51 -25.20
C ARG A 83 8.67 -11.97 -25.24
N LYS A 84 7.58 -11.36 -25.73
CA LYS A 84 7.48 -9.90 -25.96
C LYS A 84 6.52 -9.19 -25.05
N SER A 85 5.59 -9.90 -24.41
CA SER A 85 4.53 -9.25 -23.66
C SER A 85 4.14 -10.03 -22.41
N ASP A 86 3.69 -9.29 -21.41
CA ASP A 86 3.00 -9.81 -20.22
C ASP A 86 1.62 -9.15 -20.14
N LEU A 87 0.64 -9.90 -19.67
CA LEU A 87 -0.70 -9.43 -19.34
C LEU A 87 -1.02 -9.88 -17.92
N VAL A 88 -1.47 -8.97 -17.08
CA VAL A 88 -1.94 -9.27 -15.73
C VAL A 88 -3.36 -8.76 -15.56
N VAL A 89 -4.23 -9.63 -15.08
CA VAL A 89 -5.54 -9.29 -14.52
C VAL A 89 -5.60 -9.86 -13.12
N ASP A 90 -5.75 -8.98 -12.14
CA ASP A 90 -5.74 -9.31 -10.71
C ASP A 90 -7.05 -8.82 -10.11
N LEU A 91 -7.93 -9.76 -9.76
CA LEU A 91 -9.25 -9.50 -9.23
C LEU A 91 -9.27 -9.79 -7.74
N THR A 92 -9.83 -8.86 -6.97
CA THR A 92 -9.92 -8.97 -5.52
C THR A 92 -11.31 -8.61 -5.03
N PHE A 93 -11.74 -9.29 -3.97
CA PHE A 93 -13.05 -9.12 -3.33
C PHE A 93 -12.88 -9.12 -1.81
N GLY A 94 -13.83 -8.56 -1.10
CA GLY A 94 -13.85 -8.49 0.35
C GLY A 94 -13.45 -7.13 0.91
N PRO A 95 -13.55 -6.93 2.23
CA PRO A 95 -13.36 -5.62 2.86
C PRO A 95 -12.02 -4.97 2.56
N ASN A 96 -10.92 -5.74 2.56
CA ASN A 96 -9.60 -5.21 2.25
C ASN A 96 -9.44 -4.84 0.77
N ALA A 97 -10.16 -5.53 -0.13
CA ALA A 97 -10.18 -5.18 -1.56
C ALA A 97 -10.90 -3.84 -1.78
N GLU A 98 -12.03 -3.63 -1.13
CA GLU A 98 -12.77 -2.36 -1.21
C GLU A 98 -11.93 -1.19 -0.68
N LEU A 99 -11.20 -1.40 0.42
CA LEU A 99 -10.30 -0.40 0.98
C LEU A 99 -9.08 -0.13 0.10
N GLY A 100 -8.50 -1.17 -0.50
CA GLY A 100 -7.33 -1.03 -1.39
C GLY A 100 -7.68 -0.45 -2.76
N ASN A 101 -8.90 -0.66 -3.23
CA ASN A 101 -9.39 -0.23 -4.55
C ASN A 101 -10.42 0.91 -4.44
N PHE A 102 -10.45 1.64 -3.32
CA PHE A 102 -11.48 2.65 -3.03
C PHE A 102 -11.62 3.72 -4.12
N GLY A 103 -10.55 4.09 -4.79
CA GLY A 103 -10.57 5.05 -5.88
C GLY A 103 -11.23 4.53 -7.17
N ASN A 104 -11.50 3.23 -7.26
CA ASN A 104 -12.25 2.63 -8.36
C ASN A 104 -13.77 2.78 -8.16
N THR A 105 -14.20 3.13 -6.95
CA THR A 105 -15.61 3.40 -6.65
C THR A 105 -15.82 4.90 -6.52
N THR A 106 -16.56 5.48 -7.43
CA THR A 106 -16.95 6.87 -7.29
C THR A 106 -18.14 6.95 -6.33
N GLY A 107 -17.88 7.12 -5.04
CA GLY A 107 -18.88 7.60 -4.10
C GLY A 107 -19.31 6.71 -2.93
N ALA A 108 -19.11 5.40 -2.92
CA ALA A 108 -19.62 4.56 -1.83
C ALA A 108 -18.74 4.58 -0.56
N PHE A 109 -17.43 4.77 -0.70
CA PHE A 109 -16.49 4.83 0.42
C PHE A 109 -15.80 6.17 0.61
N ASN A 110 -16.08 7.13 -0.24
CA ASN A 110 -15.59 8.46 -0.04
C ASN A 110 -16.49 9.15 0.99
N LEU A 111 -16.20 8.96 2.28
CA LEU A 111 -16.87 9.65 3.39
C LEU A 111 -16.86 11.19 3.24
N TYR A 112 -16.12 11.70 2.27
CA TYR A 112 -15.87 13.10 2.01
C TYR A 112 -16.37 13.57 0.64
N ARG A 113 -16.90 12.67 -0.21
CA ARG A 113 -17.64 13.08 -1.44
C ARG A 113 -19.13 12.85 -1.21
N PRO A 114 -19.98 13.86 -1.39
CA PRO A 114 -21.40 13.61 -1.54
C PRO A 114 -21.57 12.65 -2.74
N ALA A 115 -22.13 11.47 -2.46
CA ALA A 115 -22.35 10.45 -3.46
C ALA A 115 -23.14 11.06 -4.64
N SER A 116 -22.51 11.15 -5.80
CA SER A 116 -23.31 11.31 -7.01
C SER A 116 -24.08 9.99 -7.18
N PRO A 117 -25.41 10.00 -7.19
CA PRO A 117 -26.21 8.77 -7.33
C PRO A 117 -25.93 8.03 -8.66
N TYR A 118 -25.26 8.67 -9.59
CA TYR A 118 -24.88 8.09 -10.88
C TYR A 118 -23.49 7.44 -10.88
N ALA A 119 -22.60 7.84 -9.99
CA ALA A 119 -21.20 7.43 -10.03
C ALA A 119 -21.00 5.99 -9.51
N SER A 120 -21.71 5.59 -8.45
CA SER A 120 -21.65 4.22 -7.92
C SER A 120 -22.27 3.19 -8.87
N ALA A 121 -23.22 3.60 -9.70
CA ALA A 121 -23.85 2.72 -10.69
C ALA A 121 -22.97 2.47 -11.92
N LEU A 122 -22.06 3.38 -12.25
CA LEU A 122 -21.22 3.28 -13.45
C LEU A 122 -19.99 2.41 -13.25
N TYR A 123 -19.42 2.35 -12.02
CA TYR A 123 -18.12 1.73 -11.77
C TYR A 123 -18.12 0.71 -10.61
N GLY A 124 -19.28 0.23 -10.17
CA GLY A 124 -19.39 -0.65 -9.02
C GLY A 124 -18.55 -1.93 -9.12
N THR A 125 -18.42 -2.52 -10.31
CA THR A 125 -17.59 -3.70 -10.56
C THR A 125 -16.10 -3.41 -10.63
N SER A 126 -15.72 -2.15 -10.88
CA SER A 126 -14.30 -1.75 -10.97
C SER A 126 -13.58 -1.86 -9.63
N ALA A 127 -14.30 -1.85 -8.51
CA ALA A 127 -13.74 -2.10 -7.19
C ALA A 127 -13.08 -3.49 -7.06
N ALA A 128 -13.49 -4.45 -7.89
CA ALA A 128 -12.86 -5.77 -7.94
C ALA A 128 -11.53 -5.78 -8.69
N ILE A 129 -11.19 -4.74 -9.44
CA ILE A 129 -9.96 -4.69 -10.23
C ILE A 129 -8.84 -4.10 -9.36
N LYS A 130 -7.95 -4.97 -8.88
CA LYS A 130 -6.73 -4.55 -8.21
C LYS A 130 -5.66 -4.13 -9.21
N GLN A 131 -5.47 -4.93 -10.28
CA GLN A 131 -4.56 -4.64 -11.37
C GLN A 131 -5.14 -5.15 -12.69
N ALA A 132 -4.98 -4.36 -13.75
CA ALA A 132 -5.27 -4.75 -15.12
C ALA A 132 -4.33 -3.99 -16.05
N TYR A 133 -3.25 -4.64 -16.47
CA TYR A 133 -2.24 -4.01 -17.31
C TYR A 133 -1.58 -5.00 -18.28
N PHE A 134 -0.98 -4.44 -19.32
CA PHE A 134 -0.06 -5.19 -20.15
C PHE A 134 1.32 -4.50 -20.20
N THR A 135 2.35 -5.31 -20.37
CA THR A 135 3.72 -4.86 -20.58
C THR A 135 4.20 -5.36 -21.94
N TYR A 136 4.83 -4.48 -22.71
CA TYR A 136 5.45 -4.83 -23.99
C TYR A 136 6.95 -4.54 -23.95
N ARG A 137 7.77 -5.53 -24.35
CA ARG A 137 9.22 -5.41 -24.44
C ARG A 137 9.58 -4.91 -25.84
N ILE A 138 9.90 -3.62 -25.93
CA ILE A 138 10.32 -2.97 -27.20
C ILE A 138 11.65 -3.57 -27.64
N VAL A 139 12.62 -3.61 -26.70
CA VAL A 139 13.90 -4.30 -26.82
C VAL A 139 14.19 -5.02 -25.49
N PRO A 140 15.18 -5.92 -25.42
CA PRO A 140 15.44 -6.69 -24.18
C PRO A 140 15.64 -5.83 -22.91
N LYS A 141 16.13 -4.60 -23.07
CA LYS A 141 16.39 -3.67 -21.93
C LYS A 141 15.29 -2.65 -21.70
N LEU A 142 14.33 -2.49 -22.61
CA LEU A 142 13.27 -1.48 -22.52
C LEU A 142 11.90 -2.13 -22.61
N SER A 143 11.10 -1.93 -21.58
CA SER A 143 9.70 -2.33 -21.55
C SER A 143 8.79 -1.14 -21.24
N VAL A 144 7.57 -1.19 -21.79
CA VAL A 144 6.51 -0.21 -21.52
C VAL A 144 5.32 -0.94 -20.97
N THR A 145 4.74 -0.42 -19.89
CA THR A 145 3.55 -0.95 -19.21
C THR A 145 2.43 0.07 -19.28
N VAL A 146 1.22 -0.38 -19.62
CA VAL A 146 0.01 0.44 -19.71
C VAL A 146 -1.14 -0.24 -18.98
N GLY A 147 -1.91 0.53 -18.23
CA GLY A 147 -3.11 0.07 -17.50
C GLY A 147 -3.11 0.45 -16.03
N GLN A 148 -3.87 -0.28 -15.23
CA GLN A 148 -3.88 -0.18 -13.76
C GLN A 148 -2.85 -1.15 -13.18
N PHE A 149 -1.86 -0.64 -12.48
CA PHE A 149 -0.79 -1.42 -11.88
C PHE A 149 -0.54 -0.99 -10.43
N GLY A 150 -0.10 -1.94 -9.59
CA GLY A 150 0.30 -1.65 -8.22
C GLY A 150 1.36 -0.57 -8.14
N THR A 151 1.32 0.24 -7.09
CA THR A 151 2.29 1.30 -6.87
C THR A 151 3.72 0.75 -6.79
N HIS A 152 4.68 1.61 -7.06
CA HIS A 152 6.10 1.37 -6.83
C HIS A 152 6.58 1.92 -5.48
N ILE A 153 5.70 2.56 -4.73
CA ILE A 153 5.95 3.17 -3.43
C ILE A 153 5.71 2.13 -2.33
N GLY A 154 6.58 2.12 -1.33
CA GLY A 154 6.41 1.32 -0.11
C GLY A 154 7.07 -0.06 -0.15
N TYR A 155 7.24 -0.62 1.03
CA TYR A 155 7.85 -1.94 1.26
C TYR A 155 6.83 -3.07 1.32
N GLU A 156 5.70 -2.83 1.97
CA GLU A 156 4.62 -3.80 2.11
C GLU A 156 3.70 -3.80 0.89
N VAL A 157 2.91 -4.85 0.77
CA VAL A 157 1.86 -5.00 -0.24
C VAL A 157 0.55 -5.38 0.43
N ILE A 158 -0.59 -5.15 -0.24
CA ILE A 158 -1.89 -5.56 0.29
C ILE A 158 -2.04 -7.08 0.38
N ASP A 159 -1.25 -7.82 -0.39
CA ASP A 159 -1.30 -9.29 -0.46
C ASP A 159 -0.72 -9.91 0.82
N ALA A 160 -1.59 -10.28 1.73
CA ALA A 160 -1.23 -10.86 3.02
C ALA A 160 -0.22 -12.05 2.96
N PRO A 161 -0.25 -12.95 1.95
CA PRO A 161 0.73 -14.02 1.86
C PRO A 161 2.17 -13.56 1.53
N LEU A 162 2.35 -12.31 1.09
CA LEU A 162 3.66 -11.77 0.70
C LEU A 162 4.35 -10.96 1.80
N ASN A 163 3.63 -10.53 2.83
CA ASN A 163 4.19 -9.85 3.98
C ASN A 163 4.54 -10.85 5.10
N TYR A 164 5.52 -10.54 5.94
CA TYR A 164 5.77 -11.31 7.18
C TYR A 164 4.70 -11.00 8.23
N ASN A 165 4.46 -9.72 8.48
CA ASN A 165 3.40 -9.26 9.36
C ASN A 165 2.05 -9.33 8.64
N TYR A 166 0.97 -9.56 9.38
CA TYR A 166 -0.38 -9.53 8.82
C TYR A 166 -0.92 -8.09 8.78
N SER A 167 -0.85 -7.39 9.90
CA SER A 167 -1.22 -5.97 9.94
C SER A 167 -0.23 -5.13 9.15
N LEU A 168 -0.76 -4.16 8.41
CA LEU A 168 0.04 -3.27 7.57
C LEU A 168 0.56 -2.06 8.35
N SER A 169 1.70 -1.52 7.92
CA SER A 169 2.33 -0.34 8.53
C SER A 169 1.51 0.93 8.32
N ASN A 170 1.74 1.95 9.14
CA ASN A 170 1.18 3.26 8.90
C ASN A 170 1.71 3.87 7.59
N LEU A 171 2.98 3.61 7.24
CA LEU A 171 3.54 4.03 5.95
C LEU A 171 2.75 3.45 4.77
N PHE A 172 2.47 2.14 4.78
CA PHE A 172 1.65 1.50 3.75
C PHE A 172 0.24 2.11 3.69
N ASN A 173 -0.42 2.26 4.85
CA ASN A 173 -1.78 2.77 4.94
C ASN A 173 -1.94 4.21 4.42
N ASN A 174 -0.86 4.96 4.34
CA ASN A 174 -0.85 6.37 3.98
C ASN A 174 -0.12 6.68 2.67
N GLY A 175 0.42 5.68 1.98
CA GLY A 175 0.95 5.76 0.61
C GLY A 175 -0.12 5.47 -0.46
N PRO A 176 0.22 5.60 -1.75
CA PRO A 176 -0.63 5.12 -2.84
C PRO A 176 -0.65 3.59 -2.89
N PHE A 177 -1.78 3.01 -3.34
CA PHE A 177 -1.93 1.57 -3.54
C PHE A 177 -1.73 1.17 -5.00
N TYR A 178 -2.20 2.00 -5.94
CA TYR A 178 -2.09 1.74 -7.37
C TYR A 178 -2.01 3.03 -8.19
N HIS A 179 -1.68 2.86 -9.45
CA HIS A 179 -1.71 3.94 -10.44
C HIS A 179 -2.34 3.44 -11.75
N ILE A 180 -2.96 4.35 -12.49
CA ILE A 180 -3.40 4.11 -13.86
C ILE A 180 -2.64 5.03 -14.79
N GLY A 181 -2.01 4.47 -15.81
CA GLY A 181 -1.22 5.25 -16.75
C GLY A 181 -0.24 4.43 -17.55
N LEU A 182 0.87 5.07 -17.90
CA LEU A 182 1.94 4.50 -18.68
C LEU A 182 3.26 4.66 -17.94
N LYS A 183 4.07 3.59 -17.91
CA LYS A 183 5.45 3.64 -17.42
C LYS A 183 6.38 2.89 -18.34
N ALA A 184 7.60 3.40 -18.46
CA ALA A 184 8.70 2.76 -19.18
C ALA A 184 9.79 2.37 -18.18
N THR A 185 10.35 1.17 -18.32
CA THR A 185 11.45 0.67 -17.50
C THR A 185 12.64 0.34 -18.41
N TYR A 186 13.80 0.91 -18.09
CA TYR A 186 15.05 0.64 -18.78
C TYR A 186 16.06 -0.01 -17.83
N ALA A 187 16.52 -1.20 -18.17
CA ALA A 187 17.58 -1.92 -17.46
C ALA A 187 18.94 -1.56 -18.06
N PHE A 188 19.72 -0.72 -17.40
CA PHE A 188 21.06 -0.41 -17.83
C PHE A 188 21.95 -1.66 -17.82
N ASN A 189 21.84 -2.42 -16.73
CA ASN A 189 22.52 -3.70 -16.51
C ASN A 189 21.76 -4.50 -15.41
N ASP A 190 22.31 -5.64 -14.96
CA ASP A 190 21.69 -6.50 -13.95
C ASP A 190 21.63 -5.87 -12.54
N LYS A 191 22.28 -4.72 -12.34
CA LYS A 191 22.37 -4.03 -11.04
C LYS A 191 21.63 -2.70 -11.00
N VAL A 192 21.31 -2.11 -12.15
CA VAL A 192 20.73 -0.77 -12.22
C VAL A 192 19.61 -0.73 -13.26
N ALA A 193 18.44 -0.29 -12.84
CA ALA A 193 17.32 0.02 -13.73
C ALA A 193 16.64 1.34 -13.31
N LEU A 194 16.07 2.03 -14.29
CA LEU A 194 15.28 3.24 -14.12
C LEU A 194 13.87 3.01 -14.67
N MET A 195 12.86 3.36 -13.91
CA MET A 195 11.47 3.45 -14.35
C MET A 195 11.02 4.90 -14.27
N LEU A 196 10.37 5.37 -15.34
CA LEU A 196 9.68 6.66 -15.39
C LEU A 196 8.29 6.45 -15.96
N GLY A 197 7.32 7.25 -15.51
CA GLY A 197 5.96 7.14 -16.00
C GLY A 197 5.11 8.38 -15.76
N VAL A 198 3.94 8.36 -16.42
CA VAL A 198 2.90 9.37 -16.31
C VAL A 198 1.60 8.66 -15.94
N VAL A 199 0.94 9.09 -14.89
CA VAL A 199 -0.23 8.42 -14.33
C VAL A 199 -1.34 9.42 -13.99
N ASN A 200 -2.58 8.89 -13.90
CA ASN A 200 -3.68 9.63 -13.30
C ASN A 200 -3.47 9.65 -11.82
N ASN A 201 -3.01 10.48 -11.14
CA ASN A 201 -2.97 10.63 -9.69
C ASN A 201 -2.72 9.35 -8.84
N TRP A 202 -3.00 9.41 -7.55
CA TRP A 202 -2.96 8.31 -6.60
C TRP A 202 -4.33 7.67 -6.50
N ASP A 203 -4.39 6.35 -6.64
CA ASP A 203 -5.59 5.55 -6.37
C ASP A 203 -6.87 6.06 -7.08
N ASN A 204 -6.71 6.60 -8.29
CA ASN A 204 -7.81 7.14 -9.09
C ASN A 204 -8.01 6.34 -10.36
N LEU A 205 -9.20 5.76 -10.53
CA LEU A 205 -9.62 5.13 -11.77
C LEU A 205 -9.87 6.19 -12.86
N THR A 206 -10.51 7.29 -12.47
CA THR A 206 -10.84 8.40 -13.37
C THR A 206 -10.10 9.66 -12.96
N ASP A 207 -9.56 10.33 -13.95
CA ASP A 207 -8.92 11.63 -13.75
C ASP A 207 -10.00 12.73 -13.71
N ASP A 208 -10.16 13.37 -12.58
CA ASP A 208 -11.21 14.37 -12.34
C ASP A 208 -10.72 15.82 -12.50
N ASN A 209 -9.41 16.03 -12.65
CA ASN A 209 -8.82 17.36 -12.77
C ASN A 209 -7.98 17.56 -14.05
N LYS A 210 -7.85 16.52 -14.90
CA LYS A 210 -7.03 16.50 -16.12
C LYS A 210 -5.53 16.72 -15.89
N GLN A 211 -5.09 16.83 -14.65
CA GLN A 211 -3.67 16.92 -14.28
C GLN A 211 -3.06 15.51 -14.24
N LYS A 212 -1.76 15.42 -14.41
CA LYS A 212 -1.05 14.13 -14.36
C LYS A 212 0.02 14.17 -13.30
N SER A 213 0.22 13.01 -12.68
CA SER A 213 1.36 12.76 -11.81
C SER A 213 2.48 12.08 -12.57
N LEU A 214 3.70 12.45 -12.25
CA LEU A 214 4.90 11.77 -12.71
C LEU A 214 5.33 10.75 -11.67
N ILE A 215 5.83 9.62 -12.12
CA ILE A 215 6.40 8.58 -11.26
C ILE A 215 7.81 8.23 -11.70
N GLY A 216 8.65 7.91 -10.72
CA GLY A 216 10.03 7.51 -10.96
C GLY A 216 10.52 6.49 -9.93
N GLN A 217 11.33 5.54 -10.36
CA GLN A 217 12.00 4.59 -9.50
C GLN A 217 13.41 4.32 -10.03
N LEU A 218 14.41 4.49 -9.17
CA LEU A 218 15.76 3.98 -9.40
C LEU A 218 15.93 2.67 -8.61
N ALA A 219 16.07 1.56 -9.32
CA ALA A 219 16.28 0.24 -8.74
C ALA A 219 17.79 -0.09 -8.78
N LEU A 220 18.34 -0.42 -7.63
CA LEU A 220 19.75 -0.76 -7.45
C LEU A 220 19.86 -2.15 -6.80
N LYS A 221 20.81 -2.94 -7.28
CA LYS A 221 21.17 -4.25 -6.73
C LYS A 221 22.69 -4.32 -6.48
N PRO A 222 23.19 -3.67 -5.42
CA PRO A 222 24.62 -3.61 -5.14
C PRO A 222 25.24 -4.99 -4.98
N LEU A 223 24.50 -5.91 -4.32
CA LEU A 223 24.85 -7.31 -4.13
C LEU A 223 23.68 -8.20 -4.56
N PRO A 224 23.91 -9.49 -4.89
CA PRO A 224 22.81 -10.43 -5.19
C PRO A 224 21.76 -10.56 -4.08
N THR A 225 22.18 -10.30 -2.83
CA THR A 225 21.36 -10.38 -1.62
C THR A 225 20.82 -9.04 -1.14
N TRP A 226 21.13 -7.93 -1.82
CA TRP A 226 20.77 -6.58 -1.41
C TRP A 226 20.10 -5.80 -2.55
N SER A 227 18.88 -5.35 -2.31
CA SER A 227 18.12 -4.50 -3.23
C SER A 227 17.78 -3.16 -2.58
N VAL A 228 17.87 -2.09 -3.34
CA VAL A 228 17.53 -0.72 -2.92
C VAL A 228 16.68 -0.08 -4.00
N TYR A 229 15.60 0.59 -3.59
CA TYR A 229 14.70 1.32 -4.49
C TYR A 229 14.52 2.74 -3.96
N LEU A 230 14.82 3.71 -4.81
CA LEU A 230 14.52 5.11 -4.58
C LEU A 230 13.32 5.46 -5.45
N ASN A 231 12.24 5.81 -4.83
CA ASN A 231 10.94 5.99 -5.44
C ASN A 231 10.48 7.44 -5.30
N TRP A 232 9.77 7.92 -6.29
CA TRP A 232 9.14 9.23 -6.26
C TRP A 232 7.82 9.21 -7.03
N VAL A 233 6.84 9.94 -6.49
CA VAL A 233 5.61 10.31 -7.18
C VAL A 233 5.32 11.78 -6.88
N GLY A 234 5.00 12.56 -7.91
CA GLY A 234 4.65 13.96 -7.76
C GLY A 234 3.73 14.44 -8.86
N GLY A 235 2.81 15.33 -8.51
CA GLY A 235 1.82 15.86 -9.44
C GLY A 235 1.07 17.06 -8.91
N HIS A 236 0.29 17.68 -9.78
CA HIS A 236 -0.52 18.84 -9.45
C HIS A 236 -1.97 18.44 -9.13
N GLY A 237 -2.59 19.20 -8.21
CA GLY A 237 -4.02 19.24 -7.99
C GLY A 237 -4.68 17.91 -7.59
N ASP A 238 -3.98 17.05 -6.86
CA ASP A 238 -4.24 15.64 -6.87
C ASP A 238 -4.78 15.04 -5.58
N ASP A 239 -5.41 15.83 -4.76
CA ASP A 239 -6.09 15.30 -3.59
C ASP A 239 -7.59 15.35 -3.78
N THR A 240 -8.19 14.19 -4.02
CA THR A 240 -9.64 14.02 -4.15
C THR A 240 -10.41 14.56 -2.93
N TYR A 241 -9.76 14.56 -1.75
CA TYR A 241 -10.35 15.11 -0.54
C TYR A 241 -10.38 16.65 -0.56
N LEU A 242 -9.23 17.28 -0.85
CA LEU A 242 -9.17 18.75 -0.94
C LEU A 242 -10.09 19.28 -2.03
N SER A 243 -10.05 18.68 -3.22
CA SER A 243 -10.96 19.05 -4.31
C SER A 243 -12.43 18.80 -3.96
N GLY A 244 -12.71 17.77 -3.16
CA GLY A 244 -14.06 17.49 -2.64
C GLY A 244 -14.55 18.57 -1.67
N LEU A 245 -13.72 19.03 -0.75
CA LEU A 245 -14.06 20.12 0.19
C LEU A 245 -14.29 21.45 -0.53
N VAL A 246 -13.50 21.75 -1.57
CA VAL A 246 -13.67 22.94 -2.41
C VAL A 246 -14.98 22.85 -3.19
N LYS A 247 -15.26 21.74 -3.87
CA LYS A 247 -16.49 21.52 -4.63
C LYS A 247 -17.75 21.53 -3.74
N ALA A 248 -17.64 21.11 -2.49
CA ALA A 248 -18.73 21.19 -1.50
C ALA A 248 -18.95 22.60 -0.94
N GLY A 249 -18.15 23.59 -1.32
CA GLY A 249 -18.19 24.94 -0.78
C GLY A 249 -17.77 25.05 0.69
N THR A 250 -17.16 24.00 1.23
CA THR A 250 -16.68 23.96 2.61
C THR A 250 -15.37 24.72 2.78
N LEU A 251 -14.61 24.86 1.69
CA LEU A 251 -13.41 25.69 1.62
C LEU A 251 -13.61 26.75 0.53
N PRO A 252 -13.41 28.04 0.84
CA PRO A 252 -13.59 29.15 -0.10
C PRO A 252 -12.43 29.32 -1.10
N ILE A 253 -11.74 28.24 -1.45
CA ILE A 253 -10.44 28.29 -2.09
C ILE A 253 -10.47 27.48 -3.40
N GLU A 254 -9.99 28.08 -4.48
CA GLU A 254 -9.62 27.37 -5.70
C GLU A 254 -8.24 26.73 -5.49
N PHE A 255 -8.19 25.45 -5.14
CA PHE A 255 -6.95 24.68 -5.02
C PHE A 255 -6.51 24.10 -6.37
N ASP A 256 -6.44 24.91 -7.41
CA ASP A 256 -6.13 24.40 -8.74
C ASP A 256 -4.63 24.19 -8.99
N ASN A 257 -3.75 24.67 -8.12
CA ASN A 257 -2.31 24.72 -8.38
C ASN A 257 -1.41 24.20 -7.24
N TYR A 258 -1.90 23.38 -6.33
CA TYR A 258 -1.02 22.76 -5.35
C TYR A 258 -0.33 21.52 -5.93
N GLN A 259 0.86 21.22 -5.42
CA GLN A 259 1.61 20.02 -5.75
C GLN A 259 1.64 19.08 -4.57
N ARG A 260 1.44 17.79 -4.84
CA ARG A 260 1.69 16.72 -3.88
C ARG A 260 2.90 15.92 -4.32
N ASN A 261 3.82 15.69 -3.40
CA ASN A 261 5.03 14.92 -3.65
C ASN A 261 5.23 13.87 -2.57
N LEU A 262 5.82 12.75 -2.93
CA LEU A 262 6.23 11.69 -2.02
C LEU A 262 7.54 11.08 -2.51
N PHE A 263 8.57 11.12 -1.67
CA PHE A 263 9.77 10.30 -1.80
C PHE A 263 9.67 9.10 -0.88
N ASP A 264 10.13 7.96 -1.38
CA ASP A 264 10.14 6.70 -0.66
C ASP A 264 11.45 5.96 -0.93
N LEU A 265 12.03 5.42 0.11
CA LEU A 265 13.17 4.51 0.07
C LEU A 265 12.73 3.16 0.60
N THR A 266 12.90 2.12 -0.20
CA THR A 266 12.79 0.75 0.27
C THR A 266 14.11 0.02 0.05
N THR A 267 14.52 -0.79 1.03
CA THR A 267 15.68 -1.66 0.87
C THR A 267 15.46 -2.98 1.58
N THR A 268 16.00 -4.03 1.00
CA THR A 268 15.93 -5.40 1.51
C THR A 268 17.31 -6.04 1.46
N TYR A 269 17.69 -6.71 2.54
CA TYR A 269 18.97 -7.38 2.65
C TYR A 269 18.83 -8.78 3.27
N GLN A 270 19.19 -9.80 2.48
CA GLN A 270 19.30 -11.17 2.96
C GLN A 270 20.66 -11.35 3.63
N VAL A 271 20.70 -11.21 4.95
CA VAL A 271 21.94 -11.25 5.76
C VAL A 271 22.50 -12.67 5.81
N THR A 272 21.62 -13.65 6.04
CA THR A 272 21.92 -15.09 5.99
C THR A 272 20.77 -15.82 5.32
N PRO A 273 20.88 -17.10 4.96
CA PRO A 273 19.75 -17.87 4.42
C PRO A 273 18.49 -17.87 5.30
N LYS A 274 18.64 -17.57 6.59
CA LYS A 274 17.55 -17.56 7.57
C LYS A 274 17.18 -16.17 8.08
N PHE A 275 18.02 -15.17 7.89
CA PHE A 275 17.82 -13.82 8.42
C PHE A 275 17.74 -12.80 7.30
N PHE A 276 16.63 -12.08 7.27
CA PHE A 276 16.30 -11.07 6.30
C PHE A 276 15.92 -9.76 6.99
N MET A 277 16.44 -8.65 6.50
CA MET A 277 16.14 -7.31 6.98
C MET A 277 15.51 -6.45 5.90
N GLY A 278 14.69 -5.51 6.30
CA GLY A 278 14.08 -4.51 5.44
C GLY A 278 14.01 -3.14 6.10
N LEU A 279 13.97 -2.12 5.28
CA LEU A 279 13.70 -0.73 5.68
C LEU A 279 12.75 -0.12 4.66
N ASN A 280 11.76 0.60 5.15
CA ASN A 280 10.99 1.57 4.39
C ASN A 280 11.11 2.93 5.07
N ALA A 281 11.37 3.98 4.31
CA ALA A 281 11.33 5.36 4.79
C ALA A 281 10.66 6.23 3.73
N ALA A 282 9.69 7.04 4.15
CA ALA A 282 8.93 7.87 3.23
C ALA A 282 8.72 9.28 3.79
N TYR A 283 8.69 10.26 2.89
CA TYR A 283 8.39 11.65 3.20
C TYR A 283 7.52 12.26 2.11
N GLY A 284 6.32 12.68 2.49
CA GLY A 284 5.34 13.32 1.64
C GLY A 284 5.05 14.74 2.08
N TRP A 285 4.79 15.63 1.12
CA TRP A 285 4.42 17.02 1.41
C TRP A 285 3.53 17.61 0.33
N TYR A 286 2.80 18.67 0.71
CA TYR A 286 2.12 19.56 -0.20
C TYR A 286 2.91 20.86 -0.39
N HIS A 287 2.88 21.39 -1.60
CA HIS A 287 3.38 22.73 -1.95
C HIS A 287 2.25 23.51 -2.58
N PHE A 288 1.90 24.65 -1.99
CA PHE A 288 0.89 25.57 -2.48
C PHE A 288 1.52 26.72 -3.24
N SER A 289 0.88 27.18 -4.32
CA SER A 289 1.37 28.31 -5.09
C SER A 289 1.26 29.65 -4.32
N THR A 290 1.97 30.69 -4.78
CA THR A 290 1.98 32.01 -4.12
C THR A 290 0.62 32.70 -4.12
N SER A 291 -0.26 32.44 -5.09
CA SER A 291 -1.64 32.92 -5.09
C SER A 291 -2.50 32.26 -4.01
N GLU A 292 -2.15 31.05 -3.62
CA GLU A 292 -2.78 30.29 -2.54
C GLU A 292 -2.14 30.62 -1.19
N ALA A 293 -0.88 31.07 -1.16
CA ALA A 293 -0.24 31.57 0.05
C ALA A 293 -0.95 32.83 0.62
N ALA A 294 -1.69 33.57 -0.19
CA ALA A 294 -2.60 34.63 0.29
C ALA A 294 -3.78 34.06 1.12
N GLN A 295 -4.01 32.74 1.11
CA GLN A 295 -5.02 32.02 1.88
C GLN A 295 -4.41 31.21 3.03
N THR A 296 -3.26 31.67 3.51
CA THR A 296 -2.44 31.03 4.56
C THR A 296 -3.24 30.61 5.79
N ASP A 297 -4.26 31.40 6.17
CA ASP A 297 -5.08 31.13 7.34
C ASP A 297 -5.97 29.89 7.15
N ALA A 298 -6.55 29.70 5.97
CA ALA A 298 -7.39 28.54 5.67
C ALA A 298 -6.58 27.26 5.52
N ILE A 299 -5.40 27.33 4.87
CA ILE A 299 -4.46 26.21 4.75
C ILE A 299 -3.94 25.82 6.14
N SER A 300 -3.52 26.80 6.94
CA SER A 300 -3.03 26.59 8.30
C SER A 300 -4.11 26.00 9.22
N ALA A 301 -5.37 26.43 9.07
CA ALA A 301 -6.49 25.87 9.83
C ALA A 301 -6.78 24.42 9.45
N LEU A 302 -6.68 24.09 8.16
CA LEU A 302 -6.92 22.73 7.67
C LEU A 302 -5.81 21.76 8.06
N PHE A 303 -4.54 22.14 7.84
CA PHE A 303 -3.39 21.27 8.04
C PHE A 303 -2.54 21.63 9.27
N ARG A 304 -2.86 22.66 10.00
CA ARG A 304 -2.04 23.22 11.08
C ARG A 304 -0.61 23.62 10.63
N SER A 305 -0.44 23.90 9.34
CA SER A 305 0.85 24.24 8.72
C SER A 305 0.62 24.85 7.34
N THR A 306 1.49 25.77 6.94
CA THR A 306 1.56 26.33 5.59
C THR A 306 2.32 25.43 4.61
N SER A 307 3.09 24.48 5.14
CA SER A 307 3.86 23.48 4.39
C SER A 307 3.59 22.09 4.98
N PRO A 308 2.37 21.57 4.82
CA PRO A 308 1.96 20.34 5.46
C PRO A 308 2.73 19.14 4.90
N SER A 309 3.24 18.32 5.82
CA SER A 309 4.03 17.14 5.50
C SER A 309 3.68 15.97 6.42
N TRP A 310 4.05 14.78 6.01
CA TRP A 310 3.93 13.53 6.73
C TRP A 310 5.06 12.58 6.33
N GLY A 311 5.30 11.56 7.13
CA GLY A 311 6.30 10.55 6.79
C GLY A 311 6.72 9.70 7.96
N GLY A 312 7.77 8.92 7.76
CA GLY A 312 8.28 8.04 8.79
C GLY A 312 9.26 7.01 8.27
N ALA A 313 9.58 6.05 9.15
CA ALA A 313 10.42 4.92 8.79
C ALA A 313 9.96 3.65 9.52
N ALA A 314 10.03 2.53 8.82
CA ALA A 314 9.74 1.20 9.35
C ALA A 314 10.94 0.27 9.12
N LEU A 315 11.36 -0.39 10.17
CA LEU A 315 12.41 -1.42 10.16
C LEU A 315 11.76 -2.79 10.29
N TYR A 316 12.25 -3.73 9.51
CA TYR A 316 11.79 -5.12 9.46
C TYR A 316 12.94 -6.06 9.74
N ALA A 317 12.73 -7.03 10.61
CA ALA A 317 13.66 -8.11 10.90
C ALA A 317 12.90 -9.43 10.89
N ASN A 318 13.29 -10.35 10.02
CA ASN A 318 12.59 -11.60 9.80
C ASN A 318 13.56 -12.77 9.91
N TYR A 319 13.23 -13.76 10.72
CA TYR A 319 14.05 -14.93 10.94
C TYR A 319 13.26 -16.23 10.70
N ALA A 320 13.78 -17.12 9.87
CA ALA A 320 13.23 -18.45 9.64
C ALA A 320 13.93 -19.43 10.58
N PHE A 321 13.25 -19.88 11.64
CA PHE A 321 13.78 -20.95 12.51
C PHE A 321 13.88 -22.27 11.74
N THR A 322 12.79 -22.58 11.02
CA THR A 322 12.66 -23.77 10.17
C THR A 322 11.94 -23.38 8.86
N ASP A 323 11.71 -24.33 7.98
CA ASP A 323 10.89 -24.13 6.77
C ASP A 323 9.40 -23.91 7.11
N VAL A 324 8.99 -24.21 8.35
CA VAL A 324 7.60 -24.09 8.84
C VAL A 324 7.42 -22.87 9.71
N LEU A 325 8.35 -22.58 10.61
CA LEU A 325 8.21 -21.55 11.65
C LEU A 325 9.17 -20.40 11.41
N GLY A 326 8.65 -19.18 11.44
CA GLY A 326 9.41 -17.95 11.40
C GLY A 326 9.05 -16.98 12.52
N LEU A 327 9.77 -15.87 12.56
CA LEU A 327 9.49 -14.69 13.39
C LEU A 327 9.70 -13.45 12.55
N GLY A 328 8.73 -12.58 12.51
CA GLY A 328 8.80 -11.25 11.90
C GLY A 328 8.61 -10.17 12.96
N VAL A 329 9.48 -9.19 12.96
CA VAL A 329 9.38 -8.01 13.82
C VAL A 329 9.40 -6.78 12.93
N ARG A 330 8.44 -5.88 13.14
CA ARG A 330 8.42 -4.54 12.55
C ARG A 330 8.39 -3.51 13.66
N TYR A 331 9.29 -2.53 13.60
CA TYR A 331 9.21 -1.29 14.36
C TYR A 331 9.03 -0.13 13.38
N GLU A 332 8.08 0.75 13.68
CA GLU A 332 7.74 1.88 12.83
C GLU A 332 7.61 3.16 13.65
N HIS A 333 8.12 4.24 13.11
CA HIS A 333 7.83 5.61 13.52
C HIS A 333 7.13 6.32 12.37
N PHE A 334 5.92 6.83 12.61
CA PHE A 334 5.12 7.55 11.63
C PHE A 334 4.65 8.89 12.20
N GLU A 335 4.80 9.96 11.44
CA GLU A 335 4.44 11.31 11.83
C GLU A 335 3.48 11.95 10.83
N ASP A 336 2.33 12.42 11.32
CA ASP A 336 1.33 13.20 10.58
C ASP A 336 0.77 14.32 11.45
N LYS A 337 1.66 15.08 12.12
CA LYS A 337 1.26 16.18 13.01
C LYS A 337 0.41 17.24 12.30
N ASN A 338 0.64 17.44 11.02
CA ASN A 338 -0.09 18.40 10.22
C ASN A 338 -1.49 17.90 9.80
N GLY A 339 -1.79 16.63 9.96
CA GLY A 339 -3.09 16.05 9.61
C GLY A 339 -3.29 15.84 8.11
N VAL A 340 -2.23 15.76 7.34
CA VAL A 340 -2.24 15.50 5.89
C VAL A 340 -2.89 14.16 5.58
N ARG A 341 -2.67 13.18 6.46
CA ARG A 341 -3.25 11.83 6.37
C ARG A 341 -4.30 11.56 7.45
N TYR A 342 -4.88 12.61 8.02
CA TYR A 342 -5.98 12.61 9.02
C TYR A 342 -5.64 12.05 10.40
N LEU A 343 -4.44 11.56 10.63
CA LEU A 343 -4.04 11.03 11.94
C LEU A 343 -3.78 12.15 12.96
N ARG A 344 -3.22 13.28 12.51
CA ARG A 344 -2.91 14.46 13.34
C ARG A 344 -2.06 14.13 14.58
N THR A 345 -1.24 13.10 14.49
CA THR A 345 -0.43 12.59 15.60
C THR A 345 0.88 12.01 15.11
N VAL A 346 1.70 11.59 16.07
CA VAL A 346 2.85 10.70 15.87
C VAL A 346 2.45 9.32 16.36
N ASN A 347 2.78 8.28 15.60
CA ASN A 347 2.52 6.91 16.01
C ASN A 347 3.80 6.08 15.95
N ASN A 348 4.14 5.44 17.07
CA ASN A 348 5.20 4.43 17.13
C ASN A 348 4.57 3.06 17.27
N SER A 349 4.91 2.14 16.36
CA SER A 349 4.29 0.83 16.33
C SER A 349 5.34 -0.28 16.43
N LEU A 350 5.09 -1.26 17.29
CA LEU A 350 5.83 -2.51 17.35
C LEU A 350 4.90 -3.66 16.97
N THR A 351 5.27 -4.44 15.97
CA THR A 351 4.52 -5.62 15.52
C THR A 351 5.42 -6.84 15.59
N ILE A 352 4.93 -7.90 16.18
CA ILE A 352 5.61 -9.19 16.29
C ILE A 352 4.68 -10.27 15.75
N THR A 353 5.12 -11.00 14.73
CA THR A 353 4.35 -12.05 14.06
C THR A 353 5.14 -13.34 14.04
N ALA A 354 4.48 -14.47 14.33
CA ALA A 354 5.09 -15.80 14.26
C ALA A 354 4.45 -16.62 13.11
N PRO A 355 4.83 -16.38 11.84
CA PRO A 355 4.24 -17.09 10.73
C PRO A 355 4.56 -18.59 10.76
N VAL A 356 3.51 -19.40 10.64
CA VAL A 356 3.57 -20.86 10.51
C VAL A 356 3.11 -21.23 9.11
N THR A 357 3.96 -21.89 8.34
CA THR A 357 3.69 -22.29 6.95
C THR A 357 3.46 -23.79 6.90
N LEU A 358 2.27 -24.19 6.48
CA LEU A 358 1.78 -25.56 6.45
C LEU A 358 1.34 -25.96 5.03
N ALA A 359 0.96 -27.22 4.85
CA ALA A 359 0.41 -27.76 3.60
C ALA A 359 1.30 -27.44 2.39
N ALA A 360 2.61 -27.70 2.50
CA ALA A 360 3.61 -27.43 1.46
C ALA A 360 3.60 -25.95 0.99
N GLY A 361 3.39 -25.02 1.91
CA GLY A 361 3.40 -23.58 1.63
C GLY A 361 2.05 -23.00 1.24
N LYS A 362 0.99 -23.81 1.17
CA LYS A 362 -0.35 -23.34 0.78
C LYS A 362 -1.11 -22.67 1.93
N LEU A 363 -0.93 -23.11 3.16
CA LEU A 363 -1.57 -22.53 4.34
C LEU A 363 -0.55 -21.78 5.19
N GLN A 364 -0.80 -20.51 5.43
CA GLN A 364 -0.08 -19.70 6.40
C GLN A 364 -1.00 -19.35 7.57
N VAL A 365 -0.52 -19.57 8.79
CA VAL A 365 -1.16 -19.11 10.02
C VAL A 365 -0.23 -18.08 10.64
N LYS A 366 -0.73 -16.88 10.92
CA LYS A 366 0.06 -15.75 11.42
C LYS A 366 -0.49 -15.24 12.75
N PRO A 367 -0.15 -15.84 13.90
CA PRO A 367 -0.32 -15.17 15.18
C PRO A 367 0.48 -13.88 15.22
N GLU A 368 -0.16 -12.79 15.68
CA GLU A 368 0.44 -11.47 15.68
C GLU A 368 0.06 -10.68 16.94
N PHE A 369 1.04 -10.02 17.52
CA PHE A 369 0.86 -8.96 18.52
C PHE A 369 1.30 -7.63 17.92
N ARG A 370 0.49 -6.58 18.12
CA ARG A 370 0.87 -5.21 17.75
C ARG A 370 0.55 -4.24 18.86
N LEU A 371 1.50 -3.35 19.14
CA LEU A 371 1.38 -2.22 20.03
C LEU A 371 1.59 -0.93 19.25
N ASP A 372 0.60 -0.04 19.28
CA ASP A 372 0.66 1.32 18.76
C ASP A 372 0.70 2.30 19.92
N VAL A 373 1.61 3.28 19.89
CA VAL A 373 1.80 4.29 20.91
C VAL A 373 1.80 5.67 20.27
N ALA A 374 0.88 6.52 20.71
CA ALA A 374 0.77 7.90 20.25
C ALA A 374 0.72 8.85 21.46
N PRO A 375 1.23 10.09 21.39
CA PRO A 375 1.04 11.08 22.44
C PRO A 375 -0.42 11.55 22.51
N ASN A 376 -0.76 12.23 23.59
CA ASN A 376 -2.00 12.99 23.75
C ASN A 376 -3.29 12.14 23.68
N ASP A 377 -3.29 10.96 24.29
CA ASP A 377 -4.49 10.12 24.43
C ASP A 377 -5.26 9.94 23.11
N TYR A 378 -4.52 9.62 22.05
CA TYR A 378 -5.04 9.45 20.69
C TYR A 378 -5.99 8.25 20.54
N TYR A 379 -5.76 7.21 21.33
CA TYR A 379 -6.57 6.00 21.37
C TYR A 379 -7.63 6.09 22.46
N GLU A 380 -8.48 5.09 22.54
CA GLU A 380 -9.55 5.00 23.53
C GLU A 380 -9.43 3.72 24.36
N ASP A 381 -9.77 3.78 25.64
CA ASP A 381 -9.82 2.64 26.54
C ASP A 381 -11.26 2.07 26.72
N ALA A 382 -11.39 1.03 27.55
CA ALA A 382 -12.67 0.39 27.86
C ALA A 382 -13.71 1.30 28.55
N SER A 383 -13.29 2.43 29.09
CA SER A 383 -14.17 3.42 29.74
C SER A 383 -14.63 4.50 28.77
N GLY A 384 -14.11 4.51 27.54
CA GLY A 384 -14.32 5.57 26.55
C GLY A 384 -13.44 6.79 26.80
N LEU A 385 -12.40 6.65 27.63
CA LEU A 385 -11.43 7.71 27.90
C LEU A 385 -10.23 7.59 26.97
N GLY A 386 -9.62 8.73 26.68
CA GLY A 386 -8.41 8.78 25.87
C GLY A 386 -7.26 8.03 26.51
N THR A 387 -6.46 7.34 25.71
CA THR A 387 -5.23 6.65 26.12
C THR A 387 -4.14 6.78 25.06
N ALA A 388 -2.90 6.78 25.49
CA ALA A 388 -1.74 6.86 24.60
C ALA A 388 -1.40 5.54 23.90
N ARG A 389 -2.10 4.44 24.18
CA ARG A 389 -1.74 3.10 23.70
C ARG A 389 -2.94 2.33 23.16
N GLN A 390 -2.70 1.61 22.07
CA GLN A 390 -3.60 0.61 21.52
C GLN A 390 -2.81 -0.67 21.28
N SER A 391 -3.28 -1.79 21.78
CA SER A 391 -2.63 -3.08 21.54
C SER A 391 -3.62 -4.13 21.09
N THR A 392 -3.17 -4.98 20.18
CA THR A 392 -3.98 -6.06 19.61
C THR A 392 -3.24 -7.38 19.66
N LEU A 393 -3.99 -8.45 19.85
CA LEU A 393 -3.55 -9.82 19.68
C LEU A 393 -4.47 -10.49 18.65
N GLY A 394 -3.91 -11.12 17.64
CA GLY A 394 -4.72 -11.71 16.58
C GLY A 394 -4.07 -12.90 15.92
N VAL A 395 -4.82 -13.53 15.04
CA VAL A 395 -4.35 -14.61 14.16
C VAL A 395 -4.99 -14.47 12.80
N ALA A 396 -4.19 -14.58 11.75
CA ALA A 396 -4.67 -14.65 10.38
C ALA A 396 -4.46 -16.04 9.78
N PHE A 397 -5.38 -16.45 8.93
CA PHE A 397 -5.36 -17.71 8.19
C PHE A 397 -5.41 -17.39 6.71
N ILE A 398 -4.36 -17.77 5.97
CA ILE A 398 -4.19 -17.44 4.57
C ILE A 398 -3.99 -18.73 3.79
N TYR A 399 -4.91 -19.04 2.87
CA TYR A 399 -4.82 -20.21 2.01
C TYR A 399 -4.57 -19.80 0.55
N LYS A 400 -3.48 -20.33 -0.04
CA LYS A 400 -3.05 -20.06 -1.43
C LYS A 400 -3.29 -21.28 -2.32
N TYR A 401 -3.65 -21.05 -3.57
CA TYR A 401 -3.79 -22.09 -4.59
C TYR A 401 -2.99 -21.77 -5.87
#